data_b9147ab42dc59d94ab44cbf9ea7801c9
#
_entry.id   b9147ab42dc59d94ab44cbf9ea7801c9
#
_cell.length_a   1.000
_cell.length_b   1.000
_cell.length_c   1.000
_cell.angle_alpha   90.00
_cell.angle_beta   90.00
_cell.angle_gamma   90.00
#
_symmetry.space_group_name_H-M   'P 1'
#
loop_
_entity.id
_entity.type
_entity.pdbx_description
1 polymer ?
#
loop_
_entity_poly.entity_id
_entity_poly.type
_entity_poly.pdbx_seq_one_letter_code
_entity_poly.pdbx_strand_id
1 'polypeptide(L)'
;MNAWRAKVPLGDGEDLVSFCRRMAIVSGSPTLGGFLTDIGTTMPQVVQGTDEAVRIAAEFGRVDADRLRAVTLKRDLEGPVHARGYRFNGHPVAQRHVERSVMRLCPLCLAEDRERWPDLHGAAPFIRGEWQLKWMRACPVHAMALVADGEWPAIGPGFMQGNLTPLQPSGMEAYLRHRATAKPSSGGKWLEGLHLGSVADFCEAVGLLANMEHEIAANKIKARALSIYSLSLADRHAAGDVGWQILSGGPEAFRQFIKRFAIMACTRGGIMKPGGILGPLHVQLAKRPYDNAFDSIRNMVRETIADSTPIAPTAQIYGAPLGERSMSSIHVAAKAMGLHHKWLRKLLVLGGVITNGGLVFRMDGHTDALLQEIAETMSLKQAGIYINAPRVQMRLLLKSGILQASAAGGDGKSTERSFSKRDLDEFLAKLTKNHKTNEDDVARIYNKELFTIPDAAKKARCSAVDIIQLIFDGRIGTIEDRDDYGYMSVHVSPAEIRGILYGSRTGLSLQEAAEQTGWGRNLITFLVNESLLPFEVVENPVTRLKQRMVTLESLHDFKKKYVVVDDLMEIFKGNRNDVKKQISDLGINPVRHDRIGLRIYNRSDMPEWIIYRINRPSFCEKPPFRYR
;
A
#
# COMPACT_ATOMS: atom_id res chain seq x y z
N MET A 1 71.58 -35.30 -36.12
CA MET A 1 70.53 -34.51 -36.79
C MET A 1 70.44 -33.18 -36.08
N ASN A 2 71.06 -32.12 -36.65
CA ASN A 2 70.85 -30.75 -36.14
C ASN A 2 69.47 -30.31 -36.56
N ALA A 3 68.53 -30.49 -35.63
CA ALA A 3 67.16 -30.00 -35.83
C ALA A 3 67.18 -28.48 -36.03
N TRP A 4 66.70 -28.04 -37.18
CA TRP A 4 66.37 -26.66 -37.42
C TRP A 4 65.27 -26.27 -36.40
N ARG A 5 65.72 -25.81 -35.23
CA ARG A 5 64.79 -25.35 -34.20
C ARG A 5 64.42 -23.90 -34.51
N ALA A 6 63.19 -23.72 -34.85
CA ALA A 6 62.65 -22.42 -35.13
C ALA A 6 62.80 -21.50 -33.90
N LYS A 7 63.58 -20.44 -34.04
CA LYS A 7 63.67 -19.39 -33.00
C LYS A 7 62.47 -18.45 -33.13
N VAL A 8 61.37 -18.84 -32.53
CA VAL A 8 60.20 -17.98 -32.44
C VAL A 8 60.17 -17.41 -31.01
N PRO A 9 60.34 -16.10 -30.83
CA PRO A 9 60.21 -15.52 -29.52
C PRO A 9 58.77 -15.59 -29.03
N LEU A 10 58.54 -15.95 -27.76
CA LEU A 10 57.22 -15.91 -27.15
C LEU A 10 56.76 -14.46 -27.08
N GLY A 11 55.60 -14.18 -27.68
CA GLY A 11 54.96 -12.89 -27.59
C GLY A 11 54.40 -12.61 -26.19
N ASP A 12 54.27 -11.33 -25.81
CA ASP A 12 53.74 -10.95 -24.51
C ASP A 12 52.24 -11.23 -24.45
N GLY A 13 51.83 -12.14 -23.56
CA GLY A 13 50.47 -12.60 -23.48
C GLY A 13 50.04 -13.63 -24.53
N GLU A 14 50.96 -14.18 -25.34
CA GLU A 14 50.66 -15.12 -26.40
C GLU A 14 50.17 -16.48 -25.92
N ASP A 15 49.04 -16.96 -26.47
CA ASP A 15 48.48 -18.25 -26.10
C ASP A 15 49.18 -19.44 -26.75
N LEU A 16 49.02 -20.64 -26.19
CA LEU A 16 49.66 -21.87 -26.66
C LEU A 16 49.36 -22.20 -28.13
N VAL A 17 48.12 -22.05 -28.57
CA VAL A 17 47.69 -22.36 -29.93
C VAL A 17 48.38 -21.44 -30.93
N SER A 18 48.44 -20.14 -30.61
CA SER A 18 49.16 -19.12 -31.39
C SER A 18 50.64 -19.44 -31.48
N PHE A 19 51.28 -19.71 -30.37
CA PHE A 19 52.70 -20.01 -30.30
C PHE A 19 53.07 -21.25 -31.13
N CYS A 20 52.33 -22.36 -31.00
CA CYS A 20 52.51 -23.56 -31.80
C CYS A 20 52.36 -23.28 -33.30
N ARG A 21 51.34 -22.47 -33.69
CA ARG A 21 51.13 -22.12 -35.10
C ARG A 21 52.28 -21.30 -35.68
N ARG A 22 52.81 -20.34 -34.95
CA ARG A 22 53.99 -19.56 -35.39
C ARG A 22 55.22 -20.43 -35.54
N MET A 23 55.45 -21.36 -34.63
CA MET A 23 56.54 -22.34 -34.74
C MET A 23 56.34 -23.24 -35.99
N ALA A 24 55.14 -23.70 -36.28
CA ALA A 24 54.84 -24.50 -37.47
C ALA A 24 55.13 -23.74 -38.75
N ILE A 25 54.75 -22.46 -38.83
CA ILE A 25 55.01 -21.60 -40.00
C ILE A 25 56.54 -21.45 -40.20
N VAL A 26 57.29 -21.10 -39.17
CA VAL A 26 58.75 -20.91 -39.26
C VAL A 26 59.48 -22.25 -39.55
N SER A 27 58.93 -23.36 -39.08
CA SER A 27 59.46 -24.69 -39.42
C SER A 27 59.14 -25.16 -40.80
N GLY A 28 58.35 -24.41 -41.61
CA GLY A 28 57.95 -24.79 -42.95
C GLY A 28 56.94 -25.97 -42.97
N SER A 29 56.30 -26.26 -41.87
CA SER A 29 55.32 -27.34 -41.78
C SER A 29 54.04 -26.98 -42.52
N PRO A 30 53.54 -27.85 -43.43
CA PRO A 30 52.36 -27.52 -44.26
C PRO A 30 51.06 -27.39 -43.44
N THR A 31 50.99 -28.04 -42.27
CA THR A 31 49.83 -28.01 -41.39
C THR A 31 50.25 -27.92 -39.91
N LEU A 32 49.45 -27.23 -39.08
CA LEU A 32 49.66 -27.21 -37.65
C LEU A 32 49.57 -28.63 -37.04
N GLY A 33 48.63 -29.45 -37.48
CA GLY A 33 48.45 -30.83 -36.97
C GLY A 33 49.68 -31.69 -37.19
N GLY A 34 50.29 -31.64 -38.43
CA GLY A 34 51.55 -32.33 -38.73
C GLY A 34 52.69 -31.90 -37.86
N PHE A 35 52.89 -30.59 -37.74
CA PHE A 35 53.92 -30.01 -36.84
C PHE A 35 53.78 -30.50 -35.40
N LEU A 36 52.53 -30.50 -34.87
CA LEU A 36 52.26 -30.91 -33.46
C LEU A 36 52.62 -32.38 -33.25
N THR A 37 52.30 -33.25 -34.25
CA THR A 37 52.69 -34.66 -34.20
C THR A 37 54.19 -34.86 -34.21
N ASP A 38 54.92 -34.06 -35.03
CA ASP A 38 56.36 -34.11 -35.14
C ASP A 38 57.06 -33.71 -33.82
N ILE A 39 56.49 -32.78 -33.06
CA ILE A 39 57.05 -32.36 -31.77
C ILE A 39 56.56 -33.24 -30.58
N GLY A 40 55.65 -34.20 -30.84
CA GLY A 40 55.20 -35.13 -29.80
C GLY A 40 53.94 -34.71 -29.02
N THR A 41 53.10 -33.85 -29.59
CA THR A 41 51.82 -33.45 -29.01
C THR A 41 50.70 -33.54 -30.05
N THR A 42 49.46 -33.24 -29.69
CA THR A 42 48.30 -33.32 -30.57
C THR A 42 47.46 -32.04 -30.55
N MET A 43 46.72 -31.79 -31.63
CA MET A 43 45.82 -30.64 -31.69
C MET A 43 44.82 -30.60 -30.53
N PRO A 44 44.16 -31.69 -30.12
CA PRO A 44 43.32 -31.68 -28.94
C PRO A 44 44.01 -31.30 -27.65
N GLN A 45 45.25 -31.78 -27.40
CA GLN A 45 46.04 -31.42 -26.22
C GLN A 45 46.42 -29.94 -26.19
N VAL A 46 46.82 -29.38 -27.33
CA VAL A 46 47.16 -27.95 -27.46
C VAL A 46 45.91 -27.08 -27.28
N VAL A 47 44.81 -27.43 -27.92
CA VAL A 47 43.52 -26.70 -27.74
C VAL A 47 42.97 -26.80 -26.31
N GLN A 48 43.19 -27.94 -25.64
CA GLN A 48 42.80 -28.10 -24.24
C GLN A 48 43.79 -27.43 -23.26
N GLY A 49 44.94 -26.97 -23.71
CA GLY A 49 45.97 -26.33 -22.91
C GLY A 49 46.50 -27.29 -21.83
N THR A 50 46.73 -28.56 -22.17
CA THR A 50 47.25 -29.53 -21.18
C THR A 50 48.67 -29.15 -20.74
N ASP A 51 49.01 -29.48 -19.52
CA ASP A 51 50.36 -29.17 -18.98
C ASP A 51 51.45 -29.81 -19.81
N GLU A 52 51.16 -31.00 -20.37
CA GLU A 52 52.07 -31.74 -21.23
C GLU A 52 52.29 -30.98 -22.56
N ALA A 53 51.21 -30.49 -23.21
CA ALA A 53 51.33 -29.70 -24.41
C ALA A 53 52.10 -28.37 -24.20
N VAL A 54 51.84 -27.71 -23.08
CA VAL A 54 52.61 -26.50 -22.67
C VAL A 54 54.08 -26.82 -22.51
N ARG A 55 54.42 -27.92 -21.82
CA ARG A 55 55.79 -28.37 -21.58
C ARG A 55 56.52 -28.65 -22.88
N ILE A 56 55.91 -29.44 -23.77
CA ILE A 56 56.47 -29.79 -25.08
C ILE A 56 56.70 -28.56 -25.94
N ALA A 57 55.73 -27.68 -26.05
CA ALA A 57 55.83 -26.45 -26.84
C ALA A 57 56.88 -25.50 -26.28
N ALA A 58 56.96 -25.33 -24.97
CA ALA A 58 57.92 -24.50 -24.29
C ALA A 58 59.37 -25.02 -24.46
N GLU A 59 59.53 -26.33 -24.34
CA GLU A 59 60.83 -27.01 -24.54
C GLU A 59 61.29 -26.87 -26.01
N PHE A 60 60.42 -27.14 -26.98
CA PHE A 60 60.73 -27.02 -28.40
C PHE A 60 61.06 -25.57 -28.76
N GLY A 61 60.25 -24.61 -28.31
CA GLY A 61 60.46 -23.17 -28.57
C GLY A 61 61.56 -22.53 -27.72
N ARG A 62 62.09 -23.23 -26.72
CA ARG A 62 63.08 -22.71 -25.72
C ARG A 62 62.56 -21.46 -25.00
N VAL A 63 61.31 -21.50 -24.56
CA VAL A 63 60.69 -20.41 -23.83
C VAL A 63 60.29 -20.86 -22.43
N ASP A 64 59.97 -19.91 -21.55
CA ASP A 64 59.52 -20.19 -20.21
C ASP A 64 58.10 -20.81 -20.23
N ALA A 65 58.00 -22.03 -19.75
CA ALA A 65 56.73 -22.77 -19.67
C ALA A 65 55.73 -22.11 -18.73
N ASP A 66 56.16 -21.44 -17.67
CA ASP A 66 55.25 -20.79 -16.71
C ASP A 66 54.65 -19.51 -17.31
N ARG A 67 55.42 -18.75 -18.10
CA ARG A 67 54.90 -17.62 -18.88
C ARG A 67 53.83 -18.08 -19.88
N LEU A 68 54.09 -19.18 -20.61
CA LEU A 68 53.15 -19.72 -21.58
C LEU A 68 51.88 -20.27 -20.88
N ARG A 69 52.05 -20.95 -19.74
CA ARG A 69 50.96 -21.51 -18.95
C ARG A 69 50.05 -20.41 -18.41
N ALA A 70 50.57 -19.33 -17.93
CA ALA A 70 49.84 -18.24 -17.30
C ALA A 70 48.80 -17.60 -18.25
N VAL A 71 49.05 -17.63 -19.56
CA VAL A 71 48.17 -16.99 -20.58
C VAL A 71 47.42 -18.00 -21.44
N THR A 72 47.62 -19.31 -21.17
CA THR A 72 46.94 -20.40 -21.87
C THR A 72 45.66 -20.80 -21.15
N LEU A 73 44.55 -20.90 -21.87
CA LEU A 73 43.30 -21.44 -21.36
C LEU A 73 43.41 -22.98 -21.23
N LYS A 74 43.57 -23.46 -20.02
CA LYS A 74 43.59 -24.88 -19.69
C LYS A 74 42.17 -25.41 -19.47
N ARG A 75 41.80 -26.49 -20.18
CA ARG A 75 40.52 -27.15 -19.98
C ARG A 75 40.45 -27.76 -18.58
N ASP A 76 39.37 -27.43 -17.86
CA ASP A 76 39.09 -27.95 -16.52
C ASP A 76 37.78 -28.76 -16.57
N LEU A 77 37.90 -30.07 -16.42
CA LEU A 77 36.78 -31.02 -16.41
C LEU A 77 36.47 -31.53 -14.99
N GLU A 78 37.25 -31.08 -14.01
CA GLU A 78 37.04 -31.44 -12.61
C GLU A 78 35.86 -30.68 -12.02
N GLY A 79 35.20 -31.30 -11.05
CA GLY A 79 34.06 -30.68 -10.36
C GLY A 79 32.71 -30.91 -11.01
N PRO A 80 31.66 -30.33 -10.44
CA PRO A 80 30.30 -30.48 -10.93
C PRO A 80 30.12 -29.85 -12.32
N VAL A 81 29.19 -30.37 -13.12
CA VAL A 81 28.98 -30.01 -14.54
C VAL A 81 28.86 -28.48 -14.76
N HIS A 82 28.25 -27.77 -13.84
CA HIS A 82 28.09 -26.31 -13.95
C HIS A 82 29.37 -25.51 -13.69
N ALA A 83 30.39 -26.13 -13.04
CA ALA A 83 31.70 -25.52 -12.78
C ALA A 83 32.74 -25.89 -13.85
N ARG A 84 32.44 -26.86 -14.71
CA ARG A 84 33.34 -27.27 -15.81
C ARG A 84 33.55 -26.12 -16.78
N GLY A 85 34.80 -25.92 -17.16
CA GLY A 85 35.15 -24.83 -18.05
C GLY A 85 36.63 -24.82 -18.38
N TYR A 86 37.27 -23.74 -18.03
CA TYR A 86 38.68 -23.51 -18.25
C TYR A 86 39.33 -22.90 -17.01
N ARG A 87 40.64 -22.95 -16.93
CA ARG A 87 41.46 -22.11 -16.03
C ARG A 87 42.26 -21.16 -16.87
N PHE A 88 42.31 -19.91 -16.45
CA PHE A 88 43.18 -18.88 -17.00
C PHE A 88 44.07 -18.31 -15.87
N ASN A 89 45.36 -18.51 -15.96
CA ASN A 89 46.30 -18.19 -14.86
C ASN A 89 45.84 -18.74 -13.49
N GLY A 90 45.40 -19.98 -13.44
CA GLY A 90 44.86 -20.61 -12.22
C GLY A 90 43.42 -20.23 -11.85
N HIS A 91 42.87 -19.16 -12.39
CA HIS A 91 41.50 -18.73 -12.10
C HIS A 91 40.47 -19.53 -12.90
N PRO A 92 39.39 -20.05 -12.26
CA PRO A 92 38.34 -20.75 -12.96
C PRO A 92 37.52 -19.81 -13.84
N VAL A 93 37.26 -20.24 -15.10
CA VAL A 93 36.49 -19.50 -16.10
C VAL A 93 35.46 -20.45 -16.72
N ALA A 94 34.18 -20.22 -16.51
CA ALA A 94 33.13 -21.05 -17.09
C ALA A 94 33.15 -20.99 -18.62
N GLN A 95 32.83 -22.10 -19.28
CA GLN A 95 32.85 -22.24 -20.74
C GLN A 95 32.08 -21.11 -21.48
N ARG A 96 30.96 -20.64 -20.93
CA ARG A 96 30.18 -19.55 -21.53
C ARG A 96 30.92 -18.21 -21.62
N HIS A 97 31.98 -18.03 -20.84
CA HIS A 97 32.79 -16.80 -20.82
C HIS A 97 34.03 -16.89 -21.70
N VAL A 98 34.22 -18.01 -22.39
CA VAL A 98 35.34 -18.21 -23.32
C VAL A 98 34.82 -18.24 -24.74
N GLU A 99 35.51 -17.55 -25.66
CA GLU A 99 35.27 -17.60 -27.11
C GLU A 99 36.39 -18.36 -27.77
N ARG A 100 36.04 -19.45 -28.45
CA ARG A 100 36.98 -20.30 -29.15
C ARG A 100 36.54 -20.64 -30.59
N SER A 101 35.31 -20.31 -30.94
CA SER A 101 34.76 -20.52 -32.26
C SER A 101 35.22 -19.47 -33.26
N VAL A 102 35.57 -18.30 -32.75
CA VAL A 102 36.03 -17.16 -33.56
C VAL A 102 37.26 -16.57 -32.87
N MET A 103 38.28 -16.29 -33.67
CA MET A 103 39.46 -15.54 -33.17
C MET A 103 39.08 -14.09 -32.94
N ARG A 104 39.48 -13.57 -31.80
CA ARG A 104 39.34 -12.15 -31.45
C ARG A 104 40.72 -11.52 -31.37
N LEU A 105 40.87 -10.38 -32.02
CA LEU A 105 42.17 -9.76 -32.18
C LEU A 105 42.10 -8.23 -32.23
N CYS A 106 43.19 -7.58 -31.94
CA CYS A 106 43.41 -6.15 -32.16
C CYS A 106 44.25 -5.97 -33.44
N PRO A 107 43.73 -5.31 -34.49
CA PRO A 107 44.50 -5.10 -35.72
C PRO A 107 45.82 -4.36 -35.53
N LEU A 108 45.84 -3.34 -34.66
CA LEU A 108 47.02 -2.56 -34.36
C LEU A 108 48.10 -3.38 -33.64
N CYS A 109 47.73 -4.20 -32.65
CA CYS A 109 48.67 -5.12 -32.03
C CYS A 109 49.34 -6.06 -33.07
N LEU A 110 48.56 -6.57 -34.03
CA LEU A 110 49.12 -7.47 -35.05
C LEU A 110 50.02 -6.74 -36.07
N ALA A 111 49.79 -5.45 -36.32
CA ALA A 111 50.66 -4.61 -37.11
C ALA A 111 51.99 -4.39 -36.40
N GLU A 112 51.95 -3.99 -35.09
CA GLU A 112 53.15 -3.84 -34.29
C GLU A 112 53.94 -5.13 -34.12
N ASP A 113 53.31 -6.29 -34.04
CA ASP A 113 53.99 -7.57 -33.99
C ASP A 113 54.78 -7.82 -35.27
N ARG A 114 54.27 -7.40 -36.45
CA ARG A 114 54.97 -7.51 -37.74
C ARG A 114 56.15 -6.57 -37.80
N GLU A 115 55.99 -5.36 -37.35
CA GLU A 115 57.08 -4.38 -37.28
C GLU A 115 58.18 -4.81 -36.31
N ARG A 116 57.81 -5.43 -35.20
CA ARG A 116 58.71 -5.92 -34.17
C ARG A 116 59.57 -7.13 -34.64
N TRP A 117 58.99 -7.99 -35.48
CA TRP A 117 59.66 -9.21 -35.96
C TRP A 117 59.55 -9.35 -37.47
N PRO A 118 60.18 -8.46 -38.27
CA PRO A 118 60.05 -8.44 -39.71
C PRO A 118 60.56 -9.73 -40.38
N ASP A 119 61.55 -10.37 -39.79
CA ASP A 119 62.15 -11.60 -40.30
C ASP A 119 61.26 -12.85 -40.14
N LEU A 120 60.25 -12.76 -39.29
CA LEU A 120 59.30 -13.86 -39.11
C LEU A 120 58.15 -13.83 -40.10
N HIS A 121 58.05 -12.82 -40.97
CA HIS A 121 57.02 -12.69 -42.02
C HIS A 121 55.60 -13.05 -41.53
N GLY A 122 54.94 -14.06 -42.07
CA GLY A 122 53.63 -14.54 -41.69
C GLY A 122 53.52 -15.15 -40.29
N ALA A 123 54.66 -15.41 -39.63
CA ALA A 123 54.71 -15.89 -38.25
C ALA A 123 54.98 -14.75 -37.21
N ALA A 124 55.07 -13.50 -37.64
CA ALA A 124 55.25 -12.37 -36.74
C ALA A 124 54.00 -12.10 -35.85
N PRO A 125 52.77 -11.98 -36.37
CA PRO A 125 51.61 -11.67 -35.56
C PRO A 125 51.20 -12.87 -34.67
N PHE A 126 50.68 -12.55 -33.47
CA PHE A 126 50.25 -13.57 -32.52
C PHE A 126 48.95 -13.20 -31.79
N ILE A 127 48.24 -14.20 -31.28
CA ILE A 127 46.98 -14.05 -30.54
C ILE A 127 47.28 -14.07 -29.06
N ARG A 128 46.75 -13.05 -28.33
CA ARG A 128 46.85 -12.98 -26.87
C ARG A 128 45.76 -13.86 -26.24
N GLY A 129 46.12 -14.63 -25.19
CA GLY A 129 45.21 -15.52 -24.51
C GLY A 129 44.01 -14.82 -23.87
N GLU A 130 44.23 -13.60 -23.36
CA GLU A 130 43.16 -12.78 -22.78
C GLU A 130 42.06 -12.39 -23.79
N TRP A 131 42.35 -12.35 -25.08
CA TRP A 131 41.35 -12.02 -26.11
C TRP A 131 40.30 -13.10 -26.26
N GLN A 132 40.53 -14.33 -25.80
CA GLN A 132 39.56 -15.40 -25.77
C GLN A 132 38.52 -15.26 -24.66
N LEU A 133 38.74 -14.33 -23.71
CA LEU A 133 37.82 -14.06 -22.61
C LEU A 133 36.72 -13.11 -23.08
N LYS A 134 35.44 -13.52 -23.06
CA LYS A 134 34.33 -12.76 -23.66
C LYS A 134 34.09 -11.39 -23.04
N TRP A 135 34.53 -11.16 -21.80
CA TRP A 135 34.44 -9.85 -21.16
C TRP A 135 35.52 -8.87 -21.61
N MET A 136 36.63 -9.32 -22.25
CA MET A 136 37.62 -8.46 -22.87
C MET A 136 37.08 -8.05 -24.25
N ARG A 137 36.67 -6.80 -24.43
CA ARG A 137 36.11 -6.26 -25.67
C ARG A 137 36.96 -5.19 -26.31
N ALA A 138 37.78 -4.55 -25.51
CA ALA A 138 38.73 -3.53 -25.94
C ALA A 138 40.16 -4.01 -25.78
N CYS A 139 41.02 -3.60 -26.70
CA CYS A 139 42.47 -3.78 -26.57
C CYS A 139 43.01 -2.85 -25.49
N PRO A 140 43.68 -3.37 -24.45
CA PRO A 140 44.19 -2.54 -23.37
C PRO A 140 45.40 -1.66 -23.77
N VAL A 141 46.01 -1.93 -24.92
CA VAL A 141 47.15 -1.19 -25.46
C VAL A 141 46.71 -0.06 -26.39
N HIS A 142 45.79 -0.38 -27.32
CA HIS A 142 45.41 0.53 -28.40
C HIS A 142 44.07 1.22 -28.23
N ALA A 143 43.34 0.89 -27.18
CA ALA A 143 41.96 1.41 -26.97
C ALA A 143 41.06 1.24 -28.22
N MET A 144 41.10 0.05 -28.79
CA MET A 144 40.35 -0.34 -29.98
C MET A 144 39.49 -1.57 -29.68
N ALA A 145 38.32 -1.64 -30.27
CA ALA A 145 37.47 -2.84 -30.16
C ALA A 145 38.22 -4.06 -30.72
N LEU A 146 38.11 -5.21 -30.01
CA LEU A 146 38.59 -6.48 -30.55
C LEU A 146 37.71 -6.94 -31.68
N VAL A 147 38.27 -7.18 -32.83
CA VAL A 147 37.58 -7.66 -34.04
C VAL A 147 37.48 -9.18 -34.02
N ALA A 148 36.33 -9.70 -34.37
CA ALA A 148 36.13 -11.13 -34.53
C ALA A 148 36.46 -11.53 -35.99
N ASP A 149 37.41 -12.44 -36.17
CA ASP A 149 37.78 -12.99 -37.45
C ASP A 149 37.75 -14.53 -37.40
N GLY A 150 37.29 -15.14 -38.46
CA GLY A 150 37.18 -16.62 -38.59
C GLY A 150 38.48 -17.28 -39.01
N GLU A 151 39.39 -16.56 -39.64
CA GLU A 151 40.61 -17.11 -40.19
C GLU A 151 41.88 -16.56 -39.50
N TRP A 152 42.94 -17.36 -39.53
CA TRP A 152 44.27 -16.88 -39.11
C TRP A 152 44.66 -15.71 -39.98
N PRO A 153 45.12 -14.61 -39.40
CA PRO A 153 45.06 -13.33 -40.07
C PRO A 153 45.86 -13.27 -41.35
N ALA A 154 45.15 -13.37 -42.47
CA ALA A 154 45.55 -12.81 -43.75
C ALA A 154 45.42 -11.27 -43.66
N ILE A 155 46.11 -10.66 -42.66
CA ILE A 155 45.95 -9.25 -42.38
C ILE A 155 46.72 -8.44 -43.41
N GLY A 156 46.05 -8.12 -44.51
CA GLY A 156 46.53 -7.14 -45.47
C GLY A 156 46.15 -5.71 -45.10
N PRO A 157 46.68 -4.71 -45.79
CA PRO A 157 46.35 -3.30 -45.55
C PRO A 157 44.86 -2.97 -45.57
N GLY A 158 44.08 -3.70 -46.39
CA GLY A 158 42.63 -3.52 -46.48
C GLY A 158 41.86 -3.99 -45.23
N PHE A 159 42.34 -5.02 -44.53
CA PHE A 159 41.73 -5.46 -43.25
C PHE A 159 41.89 -4.38 -42.16
N MET A 160 43.00 -3.67 -42.14
CA MET A 160 43.29 -2.63 -41.17
C MET A 160 42.34 -1.45 -41.31
N GLN A 161 42.01 -1.00 -42.52
CA GLN A 161 41.21 0.20 -42.77
C GLN A 161 39.73 0.05 -42.43
N GLY A 162 39.16 -1.16 -42.51
CA GLY A 162 37.74 -1.41 -42.28
C GLY A 162 37.36 -1.77 -40.86
N ASN A 163 38.34 -2.11 -39.99
CA ASN A 163 38.07 -2.76 -38.69
C ASN A 163 38.58 -1.96 -37.47
N LEU A 164 38.93 -0.69 -37.64
CA LEU A 164 39.41 0.16 -36.52
C LEU A 164 38.26 0.91 -35.89
N THR A 165 37.68 0.35 -34.83
CA THR A 165 36.65 1.01 -34.04
C THR A 165 37.25 1.40 -32.67
N PRO A 166 37.38 2.70 -32.36
CA PRO A 166 37.86 3.14 -31.06
C PRO A 166 36.95 2.63 -29.93
N LEU A 167 37.55 2.01 -28.93
CA LEU A 167 36.85 1.54 -27.74
C LEU A 167 37.84 1.54 -26.56
N GLN A 168 37.62 2.42 -25.62
CA GLN A 168 38.43 2.46 -24.39
C GLN A 168 38.15 1.20 -23.55
N PRO A 169 39.18 0.57 -22.96
CA PRO A 169 38.96 -0.50 -21.99
C PRO A 169 38.10 0.00 -20.84
N SER A 170 37.07 -0.74 -20.48
CA SER A 170 36.24 -0.42 -19.35
C SER A 170 36.96 -0.65 -18.02
N GLY A 171 36.52 0.03 -16.97
CA GLY A 171 37.05 -0.19 -15.61
C GLY A 171 36.89 -1.65 -15.17
N MET A 172 35.82 -2.30 -15.58
CA MET A 172 35.60 -3.74 -15.37
C MET A 172 36.68 -4.60 -16.06
N GLU A 173 36.98 -4.33 -17.33
CA GLU A 173 37.98 -5.08 -18.08
C GLU A 173 39.38 -4.89 -17.45
N ALA A 174 39.71 -3.68 -17.08
CA ALA A 174 40.97 -3.36 -16.41
C ALA A 174 41.12 -4.11 -15.07
N TYR A 175 40.06 -4.11 -14.26
CA TYR A 175 40.04 -4.86 -13.00
C TYR A 175 40.17 -6.38 -13.21
N LEU A 176 39.41 -6.95 -14.12
CA LEU A 176 39.44 -8.39 -14.38
C LEU A 176 40.78 -8.83 -14.98
N ARG A 177 41.37 -8.03 -15.88
CA ARG A 177 42.70 -8.25 -16.43
C ARG A 177 43.77 -8.22 -15.33
N HIS A 178 43.74 -7.19 -14.50
CA HIS A 178 44.65 -7.07 -13.37
C HIS A 178 44.56 -8.27 -12.44
N ARG A 179 43.33 -8.66 -12.08
CA ARG A 179 43.05 -9.82 -11.21
C ARG A 179 43.50 -11.14 -11.83
N ALA A 180 43.41 -11.27 -13.17
CA ALA A 180 43.81 -12.48 -13.88
C ALA A 180 45.33 -12.60 -14.03
N THR A 181 46.10 -11.48 -14.02
CA THR A 181 47.52 -11.44 -14.34
C THR A 181 48.44 -11.04 -13.18
N ALA A 182 47.89 -10.43 -12.12
CA ALA A 182 48.68 -9.82 -11.06
C ALA A 182 48.24 -10.21 -9.65
N LYS A 183 49.00 -9.72 -8.66
CA LYS A 183 48.71 -9.81 -7.23
C LYS A 183 47.44 -8.98 -6.85
N PRO A 184 46.86 -9.22 -5.67
CA PRO A 184 45.60 -8.58 -5.25
C PRO A 184 45.62 -7.05 -5.40
N SER A 185 44.60 -6.47 -6.02
CA SER A 185 44.45 -5.03 -6.18
C SER A 185 43.68 -4.39 -5.02
N SER A 186 43.85 -3.08 -4.81
CA SER A 186 43.20 -2.37 -3.70
C SER A 186 41.71 -2.09 -3.88
N GLY A 187 41.20 -2.12 -5.11
CA GLY A 187 39.76 -1.92 -5.39
C GLY A 187 39.01 -3.25 -5.61
N GLY A 188 37.76 -3.34 -5.16
CA GLY A 188 36.93 -4.51 -5.44
C GLY A 188 37.23 -5.75 -4.60
N LYS A 189 37.94 -5.65 -3.48
CA LYS A 189 38.30 -6.80 -2.61
C LYS A 189 37.08 -7.67 -2.22
N TRP A 190 35.92 -7.09 -2.02
CA TRP A 190 34.70 -7.77 -1.67
C TRP A 190 34.15 -8.68 -2.80
N LEU A 191 34.65 -8.52 -4.04
CA LEU A 191 34.33 -9.36 -5.20
C LEU A 191 35.38 -10.44 -5.47
N GLU A 192 36.49 -10.49 -4.71
CA GLU A 192 37.60 -11.42 -4.95
C GLU A 192 37.20 -12.89 -4.81
N GLY A 193 36.20 -13.20 -3.95
CA GLY A 193 35.64 -14.55 -3.82
C GLY A 193 34.87 -15.05 -5.06
N LEU A 194 34.46 -14.15 -5.96
CA LEU A 194 33.74 -14.53 -7.17
C LEU A 194 34.69 -14.94 -8.29
N HIS A 195 34.25 -15.88 -9.16
CA HIS A 195 34.96 -16.18 -10.40
C HIS A 195 34.97 -14.98 -11.34
N LEU A 196 36.03 -14.83 -12.15
CA LEU A 196 36.22 -13.67 -13.05
C LEU A 196 34.99 -13.41 -13.94
N GLY A 197 34.49 -14.44 -14.63
CA GLY A 197 33.32 -14.31 -15.46
C GLY A 197 32.04 -14.02 -14.69
N SER A 198 31.97 -14.44 -13.42
CA SER A 198 30.83 -14.09 -12.56
C SER A 198 30.81 -12.62 -12.16
N VAL A 199 31.99 -12.03 -11.95
CA VAL A 199 32.11 -10.58 -11.75
C VAL A 199 31.70 -9.82 -13.00
N ALA A 200 32.12 -10.29 -14.20
CA ALA A 200 31.70 -9.68 -15.46
C ALA A 200 30.18 -9.68 -15.62
N ASP A 201 29.52 -10.84 -15.48
CA ASP A 201 28.06 -10.95 -15.53
C ASP A 201 27.37 -10.05 -14.48
N PHE A 202 27.96 -9.93 -13.30
CA PHE A 202 27.45 -9.13 -12.21
C PHE A 202 27.54 -7.61 -12.51
N CYS A 203 28.70 -7.15 -12.99
CA CYS A 203 28.87 -5.77 -13.46
C CYS A 203 27.89 -5.43 -14.58
N GLU A 204 27.78 -6.28 -15.60
CA GLU A 204 26.86 -6.07 -16.72
C GLU A 204 25.39 -6.03 -16.26
N ALA A 205 24.99 -6.87 -15.31
CA ALA A 205 23.63 -6.86 -14.78
C ALA A 205 23.32 -5.60 -13.96
N VAL A 206 24.26 -5.14 -13.13
CA VAL A 206 24.13 -3.90 -12.36
C VAL A 206 24.08 -2.70 -13.29
N GLY A 207 24.99 -2.64 -14.27
CA GLY A 207 25.04 -1.52 -15.20
C GLY A 207 23.83 -1.47 -16.15
N LEU A 208 23.33 -2.62 -16.62
CA LEU A 208 22.09 -2.65 -17.41
C LEU A 208 20.91 -2.11 -16.60
N LEU A 209 20.82 -2.50 -15.33
CA LEU A 209 19.76 -2.00 -14.45
C LEU A 209 19.91 -0.48 -14.22
N ALA A 210 21.14 0.00 -14.04
CA ALA A 210 21.44 1.43 -13.86
C ALA A 210 21.11 2.24 -15.11
N ASN A 211 21.53 1.77 -16.30
CA ASN A 211 21.28 2.45 -17.57
C ASN A 211 19.79 2.59 -17.88
N MET A 212 18.96 1.66 -17.40
CA MET A 212 17.50 1.65 -17.61
C MET A 212 16.71 2.26 -16.44
N GLU A 213 17.39 2.88 -15.46
CA GLU A 213 16.75 3.42 -14.25
C GLU A 213 15.65 4.42 -14.59
N HIS A 214 15.88 5.30 -15.56
CA HIS A 214 14.91 6.32 -15.97
C HIS A 214 13.66 5.71 -16.62
N GLU A 215 13.82 4.77 -17.56
CA GLU A 215 12.71 4.09 -18.23
C GLU A 215 11.92 3.18 -17.27
N ILE A 216 12.65 2.55 -16.33
CA ILE A 216 12.03 1.79 -15.24
C ILE A 216 11.24 2.75 -14.35
N ALA A 217 11.80 3.90 -13.95
CA ALA A 217 11.12 4.91 -13.14
C ALA A 217 9.87 5.45 -13.83
N ALA A 218 9.95 5.72 -15.13
CA ALA A 218 8.83 6.16 -15.96
C ALA A 218 7.80 5.05 -16.27
N ASN A 219 8.00 3.82 -15.77
CA ASN A 219 7.18 2.63 -16.04
C ASN A 219 7.05 2.25 -17.52
N LYS A 220 8.01 2.69 -18.35
CA LYS A 220 8.09 2.33 -19.78
C LYS A 220 8.58 0.89 -19.96
N ILE A 221 9.50 0.44 -19.11
CA ILE A 221 10.09 -0.89 -19.12
C ILE A 221 10.00 -1.52 -17.73
N LYS A 222 9.73 -2.82 -17.69
CA LYS A 222 9.76 -3.60 -16.44
C LYS A 222 11.14 -4.18 -16.23
N ALA A 223 11.78 -3.95 -15.08
CA ALA A 223 13.10 -4.47 -14.77
C ALA A 223 13.25 -5.98 -15.06
N ARG A 224 12.21 -6.78 -14.78
CA ARG A 224 12.18 -8.23 -15.04
C ARG A 224 12.29 -8.63 -16.53
N ALA A 225 12.04 -7.71 -17.45
CA ALA A 225 12.13 -7.96 -18.90
C ALA A 225 13.54 -7.74 -19.44
N LEU A 226 14.44 -7.14 -18.66
CA LEU A 226 15.81 -6.88 -19.05
C LEU A 226 16.66 -8.16 -18.98
N SER A 227 17.51 -8.35 -19.97
CA SER A 227 18.45 -9.47 -20.05
C SER A 227 19.79 -9.02 -20.59
N ILE A 228 20.88 -9.37 -19.91
CA ILE A 228 22.24 -9.10 -20.41
C ILE A 228 22.56 -9.89 -21.69
N TYR A 229 21.86 -11.00 -21.90
CA TYR A 229 22.09 -11.89 -23.06
C TYR A 229 21.49 -11.37 -24.36
N SER A 230 20.58 -10.40 -24.30
CA SER A 230 20.00 -9.74 -25.48
C SER A 230 20.75 -8.47 -25.89
N LEU A 231 21.76 -8.07 -25.14
CA LEU A 231 22.55 -6.87 -25.44
C LEU A 231 23.57 -7.12 -26.55
N SER A 232 23.82 -6.09 -27.35
CA SER A 232 24.97 -6.06 -28.26
C SER A 232 26.29 -6.07 -27.46
N LEU A 233 27.41 -6.36 -28.13
CA LEU A 233 28.72 -6.32 -27.49
C LEU A 233 29.06 -4.91 -26.95
N ALA A 234 28.68 -3.87 -27.71
CA ALA A 234 28.89 -2.48 -27.30
C ALA A 234 28.04 -2.12 -26.05
N ASP A 235 26.76 -2.52 -26.04
CA ASP A 235 25.89 -2.28 -24.91
C ASP A 235 26.34 -3.04 -23.65
N ARG A 236 26.85 -4.27 -23.83
CA ARG A 236 27.43 -5.05 -22.71
C ARG A 236 28.71 -4.41 -22.18
N HIS A 237 29.54 -3.84 -23.07
CA HIS A 237 30.74 -3.10 -22.67
C HIS A 237 30.36 -1.88 -21.83
N ALA A 238 29.43 -1.05 -22.32
CA ALA A 238 28.93 0.12 -21.60
C ALA A 238 28.29 -0.24 -20.26
N ALA A 239 27.44 -1.28 -20.25
CA ALA A 239 26.84 -1.78 -19.01
C ALA A 239 27.90 -2.28 -18.01
N GLY A 240 28.90 -3.03 -18.50
CA GLY A 240 30.01 -3.51 -17.66
C GLY A 240 30.78 -2.37 -16.99
N ASP A 241 31.04 -1.29 -17.71
CA ASP A 241 31.74 -0.11 -17.17
C ASP A 241 30.89 0.62 -16.13
N VAL A 242 29.65 0.93 -16.41
CA VAL A 242 28.71 1.57 -15.46
C VAL A 242 28.54 0.70 -14.20
N GLY A 243 28.38 -0.61 -14.37
CA GLY A 243 28.27 -1.53 -13.25
C GLY A 243 29.53 -1.56 -12.39
N TRP A 244 30.72 -1.51 -13.02
CA TRP A 244 31.98 -1.43 -12.29
C TRP A 244 32.12 -0.12 -11.50
N GLN A 245 31.74 1.01 -12.07
CA GLN A 245 31.73 2.30 -11.36
C GLN A 245 30.96 2.24 -10.07
N ILE A 246 29.80 1.53 -10.06
CA ILE A 246 28.99 1.33 -8.85
C ILE A 246 29.68 0.35 -7.89
N LEU A 247 30.12 -0.80 -8.39
CA LEU A 247 30.64 -1.90 -7.57
C LEU A 247 32.04 -1.63 -7.01
N SER A 248 32.87 -0.84 -7.70
CA SER A 248 34.17 -0.42 -7.21
C SER A 248 34.10 0.48 -5.97
N GLY A 249 32.94 1.15 -5.75
CA GLY A 249 32.65 1.91 -4.54
C GLY A 249 32.39 1.03 -3.30
N GLY A 250 32.42 -0.30 -3.46
CA GLY A 250 32.32 -1.25 -2.36
C GLY A 250 30.89 -1.66 -1.98
N PRO A 251 30.76 -2.44 -0.90
CA PRO A 251 29.49 -3.00 -0.46
C PRO A 251 28.42 -1.93 -0.17
N GLU A 252 28.80 -0.80 0.39
CA GLU A 252 27.86 0.26 0.75
C GLU A 252 27.32 0.98 -0.49
N ALA A 253 28.15 1.26 -1.48
CA ALA A 253 27.69 1.82 -2.76
C ALA A 253 26.68 0.89 -3.45
N PHE A 254 26.93 -0.42 -3.38
CA PHE A 254 26.00 -1.43 -3.89
C PHE A 254 24.70 -1.46 -3.08
N ARG A 255 24.73 -1.39 -1.74
CA ARG A 255 23.52 -1.27 -0.90
C ARG A 255 22.68 -0.06 -1.29
N GLN A 256 23.29 1.09 -1.44
CA GLN A 256 22.60 2.33 -1.84
C GLN A 256 21.97 2.20 -3.24
N PHE A 257 22.65 1.53 -4.16
CA PHE A 257 22.11 1.21 -5.46
C PHE A 257 20.84 0.34 -5.36
N ILE A 258 20.90 -0.79 -4.62
CA ILE A 258 19.74 -1.68 -4.40
C ILE A 258 18.59 -0.92 -3.74
N LYS A 259 18.88 -0.09 -2.73
CA LYS A 259 17.88 0.69 -1.99
C LYS A 259 17.11 1.64 -2.90
N ARG A 260 17.78 2.31 -3.86
CA ARG A 260 17.09 3.18 -4.83
C ARG A 260 16.05 2.41 -5.65
N PHE A 261 16.41 1.24 -6.19
CA PHE A 261 15.48 0.40 -6.95
C PHE A 261 14.35 -0.17 -6.08
N ALA A 262 14.65 -0.53 -4.84
CA ALA A 262 13.67 -1.00 -3.87
C ALA A 262 12.62 0.09 -3.57
N ILE A 263 13.04 1.32 -3.31
CA ILE A 263 12.15 2.47 -3.07
C ILE A 263 11.32 2.80 -4.33
N MET A 264 11.96 2.85 -5.50
CA MET A 264 11.29 3.09 -6.78
C MET A 264 10.20 2.05 -7.04
N ALA A 265 10.45 0.81 -6.70
CA ALA A 265 9.49 -0.25 -6.85
C ALA A 265 8.28 -0.08 -5.90
N CYS A 266 8.51 0.39 -4.65
CA CYS A 266 7.46 0.64 -3.66
C CYS A 266 6.48 1.75 -4.07
N THR A 267 6.94 2.77 -4.79
CA THR A 267 6.08 3.89 -5.24
C THR A 267 5.03 3.47 -6.27
N ARG A 268 5.17 2.30 -6.88
CA ARG A 268 4.28 1.82 -7.95
C ARG A 268 3.06 1.02 -7.49
N GLY A 269 2.96 0.69 -6.22
CA GLY A 269 1.85 -0.06 -5.63
C GLY A 269 1.71 -1.48 -6.20
N GLY A 270 1.92 -2.49 -5.43
CA GLY A 270 1.77 -3.89 -5.82
C GLY A 270 2.57 -4.84 -4.94
N ILE A 271 2.30 -6.15 -5.06
CA ILE A 271 3.11 -7.19 -4.41
C ILE A 271 4.46 -7.24 -5.13
N MET A 272 5.51 -6.82 -4.44
CA MET A 272 6.86 -6.76 -4.99
C MET A 272 7.54 -8.13 -4.89
N LYS A 273 7.97 -8.65 -6.04
CA LYS A 273 8.86 -9.81 -6.11
C LYS A 273 10.28 -9.33 -6.41
N PRO A 274 11.33 -9.97 -5.89
CA PRO A 274 12.73 -9.55 -6.12
C PRO A 274 13.09 -9.38 -7.60
N GLY A 275 12.59 -10.25 -8.48
CA GLY A 275 12.79 -10.13 -9.92
C GLY A 275 12.13 -8.89 -10.54
N GLY A 276 11.05 -8.38 -9.93
CA GLY A 276 10.42 -7.12 -10.35
C GLY A 276 11.21 -5.88 -9.93
N ILE A 277 12.00 -5.98 -8.87
CA ILE A 277 12.85 -4.92 -8.34
C ILE A 277 14.20 -4.91 -9.07
N LEU A 278 14.87 -6.07 -9.12
CA LEU A 278 16.29 -6.21 -9.48
C LEU A 278 16.53 -6.77 -10.88
N GLY A 279 15.46 -7.17 -11.60
CA GLY A 279 15.55 -7.61 -13.00
C GLY A 279 16.72 -8.55 -13.30
N PRO A 280 17.68 -8.14 -14.16
CA PRO A 280 18.82 -8.96 -14.59
C PRO A 280 19.72 -9.37 -13.42
N LEU A 281 19.87 -8.53 -12.43
CA LEU A 281 20.66 -8.82 -11.22
C LEU A 281 20.03 -9.97 -10.42
N HIS A 282 18.70 -9.98 -10.27
CA HIS A 282 18.00 -11.11 -9.63
C HIS A 282 18.26 -12.42 -10.36
N VAL A 283 18.24 -12.39 -11.70
CA VAL A 283 18.52 -13.57 -12.52
C VAL A 283 19.93 -14.11 -12.27
N GLN A 284 20.94 -13.24 -12.15
CA GLN A 284 22.31 -13.67 -11.86
C GLN A 284 22.43 -14.33 -10.48
N LEU A 285 21.81 -13.73 -9.46
CA LEU A 285 21.85 -14.25 -8.08
C LEU A 285 21.04 -15.53 -7.90
N ALA A 286 19.91 -15.68 -8.61
CA ALA A 286 19.03 -16.83 -8.51
C ALA A 286 19.52 -18.05 -9.32
N LYS A 287 20.20 -17.87 -10.45
CA LYS A 287 20.70 -18.95 -11.32
C LYS A 287 21.86 -19.77 -10.71
N ARG A 288 22.42 -19.30 -9.60
CA ARG A 288 23.60 -19.92 -8.98
C ARG A 288 23.34 -20.29 -7.52
N PRO A 289 22.30 -21.08 -7.23
CA PRO A 289 21.91 -21.39 -5.85
C PRO A 289 22.99 -22.14 -5.06
N TYR A 290 23.89 -22.85 -5.76
CA TYR A 290 24.96 -23.67 -5.16
C TYR A 290 26.33 -22.98 -5.15
N ASP A 291 26.43 -21.73 -5.62
CA ASP A 291 27.66 -20.95 -5.59
C ASP A 291 27.69 -20.11 -4.30
N ASN A 292 28.33 -20.67 -3.27
CA ASN A 292 28.42 -20.04 -1.94
C ASN A 292 29.19 -18.72 -1.96
N ALA A 293 30.00 -18.47 -2.99
CA ALA A 293 30.70 -17.21 -3.14
C ALA A 293 29.74 -16.00 -3.28
N PHE A 294 28.49 -16.24 -3.72
CA PHE A 294 27.46 -15.22 -3.79
C PHE A 294 26.64 -15.03 -2.50
N ASP A 295 26.86 -15.83 -1.45
CA ASP A 295 25.99 -15.77 -0.27
C ASP A 295 26.09 -14.45 0.48
N SER A 296 27.27 -13.85 0.56
CA SER A 296 27.45 -12.53 1.15
C SER A 296 26.65 -11.46 0.39
N ILE A 297 26.63 -11.52 -0.95
CA ILE A 297 25.89 -10.60 -1.81
C ILE A 297 24.37 -10.86 -1.68
N ARG A 298 23.96 -12.14 -1.67
CA ARG A 298 22.54 -12.50 -1.45
C ARG A 298 22.02 -12.02 -0.10
N ASN A 299 22.83 -12.15 0.96
CA ASN A 299 22.51 -11.64 2.28
C ASN A 299 22.34 -10.13 2.27
N MET A 300 23.30 -9.42 1.68
CA MET A 300 23.26 -7.97 1.55
C MET A 300 22.01 -7.49 0.80
N VAL A 301 21.65 -8.18 -0.28
CA VAL A 301 20.42 -7.87 -1.04
C VAL A 301 19.17 -8.16 -0.20
N ARG A 302 19.13 -9.28 0.54
CA ARG A 302 18.00 -9.60 1.44
C ARG A 302 17.81 -8.53 2.50
N GLU A 303 18.88 -8.18 3.23
CA GLU A 303 18.87 -7.13 4.25
C GLU A 303 18.37 -5.80 3.68
N THR A 304 18.96 -5.36 2.56
CA THR A 304 18.59 -4.09 1.93
C THR A 304 17.13 -4.07 1.46
N ILE A 305 16.64 -5.18 0.92
CA ILE A 305 15.23 -5.31 0.51
C ILE A 305 14.31 -5.32 1.74
N ALA A 306 14.66 -6.05 2.81
CA ALA A 306 13.90 -6.07 4.05
C ALA A 306 13.74 -4.68 4.66
N ASP A 307 14.83 -3.90 4.63
CA ASP A 307 14.85 -2.52 5.15
C ASP A 307 14.15 -1.49 4.27
N SER A 308 13.94 -1.81 3.00
CA SER A 308 13.50 -0.81 2.01
C SER A 308 12.16 -1.13 1.35
N THR A 309 11.62 -2.35 1.55
CA THR A 309 10.40 -2.79 0.85
C THR A 309 9.41 -3.49 1.77
N PRO A 310 8.10 -3.33 1.53
CA PRO A 310 7.05 -3.96 2.32
C PRO A 310 6.76 -5.41 1.87
N ILE A 311 7.79 -6.22 1.62
CA ILE A 311 7.64 -7.64 1.27
C ILE A 311 7.29 -8.44 2.53
N ALA A 312 6.45 -9.48 2.38
CA ALA A 312 6.05 -10.32 3.51
C ALA A 312 7.28 -10.96 4.20
N PRO A 313 7.35 -11.00 5.54
CA PRO A 313 8.49 -11.59 6.27
C PRO A 313 8.76 -13.05 5.93
N THR A 314 7.69 -13.78 5.58
CA THR A 314 7.73 -15.18 5.16
C THR A 314 8.20 -15.38 3.72
N ALA A 315 8.41 -14.31 2.95
CA ALA A 315 8.90 -14.42 1.59
C ALA A 315 10.34 -14.93 1.58
N GLN A 316 10.56 -15.96 0.76
CA GLN A 316 11.91 -16.50 0.56
C GLN A 316 12.59 -15.76 -0.59
N ILE A 317 13.78 -15.24 -0.34
CA ILE A 317 14.66 -14.64 -1.34
C ILE A 317 15.98 -15.39 -1.34
N TYR A 318 16.32 -15.99 -2.48
CA TYR A 318 17.53 -16.82 -2.65
C TYR A 318 17.64 -17.95 -1.63
N GLY A 319 16.52 -18.64 -1.35
CA GLY A 319 16.48 -19.81 -0.48
C GLY A 319 16.45 -19.54 1.02
N ALA A 320 16.39 -18.27 1.44
CA ALA A 320 16.28 -17.90 2.86
C ALA A 320 15.11 -16.93 3.09
N PRO A 321 14.47 -16.95 4.26
CA PRO A 321 13.44 -15.98 4.62
C PRO A 321 14.03 -14.58 4.74
N LEU A 322 13.19 -13.58 4.52
CA LEU A 322 13.60 -12.18 4.57
C LEU A 322 13.98 -11.72 6.00
N GLY A 323 13.41 -12.37 7.03
CA GLY A 323 13.59 -11.99 8.43
C GLY A 323 12.67 -10.86 8.89
N GLU A 324 13.05 -10.19 9.97
CA GLU A 324 12.34 -9.02 10.48
C GLU A 324 12.36 -7.89 9.44
N ARG A 325 11.21 -7.28 9.22
CA ARG A 325 11.07 -6.17 8.29
C ARG A 325 11.02 -4.84 9.04
N SER A 326 11.73 -3.86 8.53
CA SER A 326 11.63 -2.48 9.00
C SER A 326 10.63 -1.63 8.21
N MET A 327 10.03 -2.18 7.14
CA MET A 327 9.07 -1.47 6.28
C MET A 327 7.76 -2.24 6.11
N SER A 328 6.64 -1.52 6.09
CA SER A 328 5.33 -2.08 5.75
C SER A 328 4.64 -1.23 4.68
N SER A 329 3.69 -1.83 3.93
CA SER A 329 2.81 -1.06 3.06
C SER A 329 1.44 -0.89 3.70
N ILE A 330 0.76 0.20 3.32
CA ILE A 330 -0.62 0.48 3.77
C ILE A 330 -1.54 -0.71 3.48
N HIS A 331 -1.40 -1.35 2.32
CA HIS A 331 -2.25 -2.49 1.93
C HIS A 331 -2.00 -3.73 2.80
N VAL A 332 -0.73 -4.03 3.09
CA VAL A 332 -0.36 -5.18 3.94
C VAL A 332 -0.82 -4.95 5.38
N ALA A 333 -0.57 -3.77 5.93
CA ALA A 333 -1.00 -3.42 7.28
C ALA A 333 -2.53 -3.38 7.39
N ALA A 334 -3.22 -2.74 6.45
CA ALA A 334 -4.68 -2.67 6.42
C ALA A 334 -5.32 -4.07 6.34
N LYS A 335 -4.78 -4.97 5.52
CA LYS A 335 -5.26 -6.36 5.43
C LYS A 335 -5.04 -7.12 6.73
N ALA A 336 -3.89 -6.96 7.37
CA ALA A 336 -3.57 -7.60 8.65
C ALA A 336 -4.51 -7.13 9.78
N MET A 337 -4.90 -5.85 9.75
CA MET A 337 -5.78 -5.21 10.74
C MET A 337 -7.29 -5.32 10.40
N GLY A 338 -7.65 -5.90 9.25
CA GLY A 338 -9.05 -5.95 8.78
C GLY A 338 -9.63 -4.57 8.41
N LEU A 339 -8.77 -3.59 8.09
CA LEU A 339 -9.16 -2.21 7.83
C LEU A 339 -9.14 -1.89 6.33
N HIS A 340 -9.88 -0.86 5.93
CA HIS A 340 -9.82 -0.36 4.56
C HIS A 340 -8.54 0.48 4.37
N HIS A 341 -7.75 0.20 3.31
CA HIS A 341 -6.45 0.83 3.06
C HIS A 341 -6.48 2.38 2.97
N LYS A 342 -7.54 2.96 2.38
CA LYS A 342 -7.69 4.44 2.31
C LYS A 342 -7.85 5.06 3.69
N TRP A 343 -8.50 4.35 4.60
CA TRP A 343 -8.71 4.82 5.95
C TRP A 343 -7.42 4.73 6.78
N LEU A 344 -6.74 3.58 6.76
CA LEU A 344 -5.44 3.44 7.41
C LEU A 344 -4.43 4.50 6.94
N ARG A 345 -4.44 4.81 5.62
CA ARG A 345 -3.59 5.87 5.07
C ARG A 345 -3.85 7.23 5.73
N LYS A 346 -5.12 7.62 5.90
CA LYS A 346 -5.46 8.89 6.57
C LYS A 346 -4.92 8.94 7.99
N LEU A 347 -5.06 7.85 8.74
CA LEU A 347 -4.59 7.75 10.11
C LEU A 347 -3.06 7.85 10.20
N LEU A 348 -2.34 7.16 9.31
CA LEU A 348 -0.88 7.22 9.24
C LEU A 348 -0.36 8.61 8.81
N VAL A 349 -1.09 9.35 7.96
CA VAL A 349 -0.77 10.74 7.61
C VAL A 349 -0.98 11.64 8.82
N LEU A 350 -2.09 11.51 9.54
CA LEU A 350 -2.39 12.30 10.74
C LEU A 350 -1.40 12.01 11.88
N GLY A 351 -1.00 10.75 12.05
CA GLY A 351 0.03 10.35 13.00
C GLY A 351 1.46 10.72 12.60
N GLY A 352 1.64 11.40 11.46
CA GLY A 352 2.96 11.85 10.98
C GLY A 352 3.87 10.73 10.46
N VAL A 353 3.37 9.50 10.32
CA VAL A 353 4.14 8.32 9.87
C VAL A 353 4.42 8.36 8.37
N ILE A 354 3.50 8.91 7.58
CA ILE A 354 3.65 9.06 6.13
C ILE A 354 3.24 10.44 5.64
N THR A 355 3.81 10.86 4.52
CA THR A 355 3.35 12.05 3.78
C THR A 355 2.14 11.73 2.91
N ASN A 356 1.43 12.75 2.41
CA ASN A 356 0.16 12.62 1.67
C ASN A 356 0.24 11.79 0.36
N GLY A 357 1.45 11.43 -0.11
CA GLY A 357 1.69 10.55 -1.27
C GLY A 357 2.22 9.16 -0.90
N GLY A 358 2.61 8.94 0.37
CA GLY A 358 3.27 7.73 0.82
C GLY A 358 2.37 6.49 0.73
N LEU A 359 2.96 5.37 0.27
CA LEU A 359 2.30 4.06 0.21
C LEU A 359 2.96 3.03 1.14
N VAL A 360 4.13 3.37 1.66
CA VAL A 360 4.93 2.55 2.56
C VAL A 360 5.40 3.37 3.76
N PHE A 361 5.65 2.71 4.86
CA PHE A 361 6.09 3.34 6.10
C PHE A 361 7.04 2.41 6.87
N ARG A 362 7.83 3.03 7.73
CA ARG A 362 8.76 2.31 8.59
C ARG A 362 8.03 1.75 9.81
N MET A 363 8.35 0.50 10.16
CA MET A 363 7.93 -0.11 11.41
C MET A 363 8.96 0.27 12.48
N ASP A 364 8.56 1.10 13.41
CA ASP A 364 9.34 1.52 14.58
C ASP A 364 8.40 1.63 15.78
N GLY A 365 8.93 1.86 16.96
CA GLY A 365 8.13 1.88 18.20
C GLY A 365 6.99 2.90 18.18
N HIS A 366 7.15 4.04 17.50
CA HIS A 366 6.08 5.03 17.35
C HIS A 366 4.98 4.52 16.41
N THR A 367 5.37 3.95 15.28
CA THR A 367 4.44 3.39 14.29
C THR A 367 3.70 2.19 14.84
N ASP A 368 4.39 1.31 15.59
CA ASP A 368 3.77 0.13 16.20
C ASP A 368 2.74 0.54 17.27
N ALA A 369 3.04 1.52 18.11
CA ALA A 369 2.10 2.06 19.08
C ALA A 369 0.86 2.67 18.41
N LEU A 370 1.07 3.46 17.34
CA LEU A 370 -0.02 4.04 16.55
C LEU A 370 -0.88 2.96 15.87
N LEU A 371 -0.26 1.92 15.31
CA LEU A 371 -1.00 0.81 14.69
C LEU A 371 -1.81 0.00 15.71
N GLN A 372 -1.31 -0.18 16.93
CA GLN A 372 -2.06 -0.80 18.02
C GLN A 372 -3.26 0.07 18.41
N GLU A 373 -3.08 1.38 18.60
CA GLU A 373 -4.18 2.30 18.85
C GLU A 373 -5.24 2.26 17.75
N ILE A 374 -4.80 2.24 16.48
CA ILE A 374 -5.70 2.12 15.32
C ILE A 374 -6.43 0.76 15.31
N ALA A 375 -5.79 -0.34 15.70
CA ALA A 375 -6.40 -1.67 15.76
C ALA A 375 -7.53 -1.74 16.80
N GLU A 376 -7.47 -0.92 17.84
CA GLU A 376 -8.51 -0.79 18.86
C GLU A 376 -9.67 0.14 18.44
N THR A 377 -9.62 0.72 17.24
CA THR A 377 -10.68 1.60 16.74
C THR A 377 -11.72 0.83 15.91
N MET A 378 -12.96 1.31 15.96
CA MET A 378 -14.10 0.73 15.27
C MET A 378 -14.69 1.70 14.25
N SER A 379 -15.16 1.19 13.11
CA SER A 379 -15.99 1.95 12.17
C SER A 379 -17.35 2.29 12.79
N LEU A 380 -18.07 3.26 12.25
CA LEU A 380 -19.42 3.63 12.71
C LEU A 380 -20.36 2.42 12.81
N LYS A 381 -20.27 1.48 11.85
CA LYS A 381 -21.07 0.26 11.86
C LYS A 381 -20.67 -0.69 12.98
N GLN A 382 -19.39 -0.91 13.16
CA GLN A 382 -18.86 -1.77 14.23
C GLN A 382 -19.11 -1.18 15.61
N ALA A 383 -18.91 0.13 15.78
CA ALA A 383 -19.21 0.85 17.00
C ALA A 383 -20.70 0.74 17.37
N GLY A 384 -21.61 0.88 16.38
CA GLY A 384 -23.04 0.68 16.59
C GLY A 384 -23.41 -0.73 17.05
N ILE A 385 -22.76 -1.75 16.47
CA ILE A 385 -22.94 -3.15 16.92
C ILE A 385 -22.34 -3.33 18.32
N TYR A 386 -21.16 -2.78 18.57
CA TYR A 386 -20.46 -2.92 19.86
C TYR A 386 -21.25 -2.37 21.02
N ILE A 387 -21.78 -1.14 20.88
CA ILE A 387 -22.60 -0.54 21.94
C ILE A 387 -24.10 -0.87 21.80
N ASN A 388 -24.50 -1.74 20.89
CA ASN A 388 -25.89 -2.07 20.61
C ASN A 388 -26.77 -0.83 20.35
N ALA A 389 -26.30 0.09 19.50
CA ALA A 389 -27.06 1.28 19.14
C ALA A 389 -27.47 1.25 17.66
N PRO A 390 -28.76 1.44 17.34
CA PRO A 390 -29.24 1.53 15.96
C PRO A 390 -28.52 2.63 15.17
N ARG A 391 -28.34 2.43 13.85
CA ARG A 391 -27.62 3.37 12.97
C ARG A 391 -28.12 4.82 13.07
N VAL A 392 -29.42 4.99 13.25
CA VAL A 392 -30.04 6.31 13.41
C VAL A 392 -29.57 6.97 14.71
N GLN A 393 -29.51 6.19 15.80
CA GLN A 393 -29.03 6.68 17.10
C GLN A 393 -27.55 7.03 17.05
N MET A 394 -26.71 6.19 16.43
CA MET A 394 -25.29 6.49 16.24
C MET A 394 -25.06 7.83 15.51
N ARG A 395 -25.85 8.11 14.46
CA ARG A 395 -25.76 9.40 13.76
C ARG A 395 -26.19 10.58 14.63
N LEU A 396 -27.21 10.37 15.45
CA LEU A 396 -27.71 11.39 16.37
C LEU A 396 -26.66 11.71 17.45
N LEU A 397 -26.07 10.68 18.06
CA LEU A 397 -25.01 10.82 19.08
C LEU A 397 -23.79 11.56 18.54
N LEU A 398 -23.42 11.32 17.28
CA LEU A 398 -22.36 12.05 16.61
C LEU A 398 -22.70 13.50 16.32
N LYS A 399 -23.91 13.75 15.80
CA LYS A 399 -24.37 15.10 15.47
C LYS A 399 -24.45 15.99 16.72
N SER A 400 -24.84 15.41 17.84
CA SER A 400 -24.95 16.11 19.13
C SER A 400 -23.61 16.30 19.85
N GLY A 401 -22.52 15.65 19.38
CA GLY A 401 -21.22 15.70 20.04
C GLY A 401 -21.09 14.82 21.29
N ILE A 402 -22.12 14.02 21.62
CA ILE A 402 -22.09 13.08 22.75
C ILE A 402 -21.04 12.00 22.53
N LEU A 403 -20.99 11.44 21.30
CA LEU A 403 -19.90 10.61 20.87
C LEU A 403 -19.01 11.43 19.92
N GLN A 404 -17.72 11.47 20.21
CA GLN A 404 -16.74 12.07 19.32
C GLN A 404 -16.04 10.98 18.53
N ALA A 405 -15.95 11.17 17.23
CA ALA A 405 -15.09 10.32 16.41
C ALA A 405 -13.65 10.82 16.56
N SER A 406 -12.70 9.91 16.76
CA SER A 406 -11.28 10.25 16.69
C SER A 406 -10.98 11.04 15.42
N ALA A 407 -10.14 12.08 15.50
CA ALA A 407 -9.98 13.16 14.52
C ALA A 407 -9.51 12.78 13.11
N ALA A 408 -9.77 11.59 12.64
CA ALA A 408 -9.38 11.06 11.33
C ALA A 408 -10.21 11.58 10.13
N GLY A 409 -11.02 12.61 10.30
CA GLY A 409 -11.94 13.09 9.28
C GLY A 409 -11.92 14.59 9.04
N GLY A 410 -10.79 15.16 8.66
CA GLY A 410 -10.62 16.60 8.45
C GLY A 410 -11.25 17.23 7.22
N ASP A 411 -12.24 16.68 6.51
CA ASP A 411 -12.84 17.32 5.33
C ASP A 411 -14.31 16.95 5.08
N GLY A 412 -15.13 16.79 6.08
CA GLY A 412 -16.59 16.81 5.88
C GLY A 412 -17.22 15.86 4.84
N LYS A 413 -16.43 15.22 3.98
CA LYS A 413 -16.88 14.39 2.84
C LYS A 413 -16.54 12.89 2.93
N SER A 414 -15.79 12.43 3.94
CA SER A 414 -15.47 11.01 4.11
C SER A 414 -16.30 10.41 5.24
N THR A 415 -17.09 9.41 4.92
CA THR A 415 -18.09 8.76 5.79
C THR A 415 -17.51 7.75 6.79
N GLU A 416 -16.20 7.58 6.86
CA GLU A 416 -15.57 6.62 7.77
C GLU A 416 -14.98 7.34 9.00
N ARG A 417 -15.84 7.47 10.01
CA ARG A 417 -15.46 7.95 11.34
C ARG A 417 -15.01 6.77 12.18
N SER A 418 -13.92 6.92 12.92
CA SER A 418 -13.39 5.88 13.82
C SER A 418 -13.71 6.22 15.27
N PHE A 419 -14.01 5.17 16.03
CA PHE A 419 -14.33 5.25 17.45
C PHE A 419 -13.34 4.38 18.21
N SER A 420 -12.73 4.94 19.23
CA SER A 420 -11.92 4.18 20.18
C SER A 420 -12.84 3.30 21.02
N LYS A 421 -12.44 2.05 21.26
CA LYS A 421 -13.15 1.16 22.18
C LYS A 421 -13.30 1.78 23.55
N ARG A 422 -12.26 2.45 24.04
CA ARG A 422 -12.26 3.16 25.31
C ARG A 422 -13.35 4.24 25.42
N ASP A 423 -13.52 5.07 24.38
CA ASP A 423 -14.53 6.14 24.39
C ASP A 423 -15.94 5.56 24.37
N LEU A 424 -16.14 4.43 23.68
CA LEU A 424 -17.41 3.72 23.65
C LEU A 424 -17.74 3.09 25.03
N ASP A 425 -16.76 2.49 25.68
CA ASP A 425 -16.90 1.93 27.04
C ASP A 425 -17.18 3.05 28.06
N GLU A 426 -16.51 4.19 27.96
CA GLU A 426 -16.76 5.36 28.80
C GLU A 426 -18.17 5.93 28.62
N PHE A 427 -18.65 5.97 27.36
CA PHE A 427 -20.03 6.38 27.06
C PHE A 427 -21.06 5.43 27.69
N LEU A 428 -20.87 4.12 27.57
CA LEU A 428 -21.77 3.13 28.19
C LEU A 428 -21.74 3.24 29.72
N ALA A 429 -20.55 3.40 30.31
CA ALA A 429 -20.40 3.56 31.75
C ALA A 429 -21.11 4.83 32.27
N LYS A 430 -21.11 5.94 31.50
CA LYS A 430 -21.87 7.15 31.84
C LYS A 430 -23.38 6.94 31.78
N LEU A 431 -23.88 6.14 30.83
CA LEU A 431 -25.30 5.83 30.72
C LEU A 431 -25.81 4.98 31.90
N THR A 432 -24.96 4.11 32.44
CA THR A 432 -25.33 3.19 33.53
C THR A 432 -24.90 3.68 34.91
N LYS A 433 -24.24 4.84 35.04
CA LYS A 433 -23.71 5.37 36.31
C LYS A 433 -24.78 5.54 37.40
N ASN A 434 -26.01 5.87 37.02
CA ASN A 434 -27.13 6.10 37.94
C ASN A 434 -28.12 4.90 37.95
N HIS A 435 -27.62 3.72 37.65
CA HIS A 435 -28.40 2.51 37.63
C HIS A 435 -28.89 2.13 39.03
N LYS A 436 -30.21 1.93 39.16
CA LYS A 436 -30.84 1.42 40.38
C LYS A 436 -31.46 0.06 40.01
N THR A 437 -30.94 -1.00 40.59
CA THR A 437 -31.47 -2.34 40.41
C THR A 437 -32.31 -2.73 41.60
N ASN A 438 -33.64 -2.80 41.44
CA ASN A 438 -34.56 -3.51 42.33
C ASN A 438 -35.33 -4.55 41.54
N GLU A 439 -35.72 -5.67 42.15
CA GLU A 439 -36.52 -6.71 41.48
C GLU A 439 -37.85 -6.15 40.94
N ASP A 440 -38.42 -5.13 41.59
CA ASP A 440 -39.63 -4.43 41.14
C ASP A 440 -39.44 -3.67 39.81
N ASP A 441 -38.22 -3.28 39.46
CA ASP A 441 -37.93 -2.48 38.27
C ASP A 441 -38.00 -3.30 36.99
N VAL A 442 -37.71 -4.62 37.05
CA VAL A 442 -37.89 -5.54 35.94
C VAL A 442 -39.37 -5.70 35.61
N ALA A 443 -40.22 -5.75 36.65
CA ALA A 443 -41.69 -5.79 36.47
C ALA A 443 -42.22 -4.54 35.76
N ARG A 444 -41.60 -3.36 35.96
CA ARG A 444 -42.00 -2.10 35.32
C ARG A 444 -41.64 -2.05 33.82
N ILE A 445 -40.59 -2.77 33.39
CA ILE A 445 -40.29 -2.96 31.97
C ILE A 445 -41.39 -3.80 31.32
N TYR A 446 -41.74 -4.94 31.91
CA TYR A 446 -42.78 -5.82 31.42
C TYR A 446 -44.16 -5.16 31.41
N ASN A 447 -44.46 -4.32 32.40
CA ASN A 447 -45.71 -3.55 32.50
C ASN A 447 -45.75 -2.34 31.55
N LYS A 448 -44.74 -2.14 30.70
CA LYS A 448 -44.62 -1.01 29.76
C LYS A 448 -44.65 0.36 30.42
N GLU A 449 -44.05 0.50 31.57
CA GLU A 449 -43.81 1.79 32.25
C GLU A 449 -42.46 2.39 31.86
N LEU A 450 -41.48 1.54 31.57
CA LEU A 450 -40.15 1.88 31.16
C LEU A 450 -39.91 1.48 29.71
N PHE A 451 -39.12 2.28 29.00
CA PHE A 451 -38.85 2.09 27.58
C PHE A 451 -37.39 2.38 27.26
N THR A 452 -36.87 1.74 26.22
CA THR A 452 -35.54 2.08 25.67
C THR A 452 -35.45 3.57 25.40
N ILE A 453 -34.25 4.13 25.42
CA ILE A 453 -34.05 5.56 25.14
C ILE A 453 -34.74 6.04 23.86
N PRO A 454 -34.64 5.33 22.67
CA PRO A 454 -35.35 5.74 21.46
C PRO A 454 -36.88 5.72 21.58
N ASP A 455 -37.44 4.75 22.27
CA ASP A 455 -38.90 4.64 22.41
C ASP A 455 -39.43 5.58 23.48
N ALA A 456 -38.69 5.78 24.55
CA ALA A 456 -39.00 6.82 25.54
C ALA A 456 -38.98 8.23 24.90
N ALA A 457 -38.04 8.51 24.01
CA ALA A 457 -37.98 9.77 23.27
C ALA A 457 -39.26 10.03 22.45
N LYS A 458 -39.76 9.00 21.73
CA LYS A 458 -41.01 9.11 20.99
C LYS A 458 -42.22 9.37 21.94
N LYS A 459 -42.29 8.62 23.05
CA LYS A 459 -43.38 8.75 24.02
C LYS A 459 -43.34 10.06 24.80
N ALA A 460 -42.17 10.53 25.15
CA ALA A 460 -41.96 11.80 25.83
C ALA A 460 -42.00 13.00 24.89
N ARG A 461 -42.04 12.81 23.58
CA ARG A 461 -41.99 13.85 22.52
C ARG A 461 -40.76 14.73 22.62
N CYS A 462 -39.62 14.16 22.94
CA CYS A 462 -38.32 14.83 23.01
C CYS A 462 -37.26 14.08 22.17
N SER A 463 -36.04 14.60 22.09
CA SER A 463 -34.97 13.89 21.39
C SER A 463 -34.30 12.88 22.33
N ALA A 464 -33.71 11.81 21.75
CA ALA A 464 -32.90 10.88 22.54
C ALA A 464 -31.67 11.59 23.17
N VAL A 465 -31.19 12.68 22.56
CA VAL A 465 -30.10 13.52 23.10
C VAL A 465 -30.51 14.18 24.40
N ASP A 466 -31.74 14.73 24.47
CA ASP A 466 -32.24 15.34 25.69
C ASP A 466 -32.30 14.34 26.84
N ILE A 467 -32.74 13.10 26.55
CA ILE A 467 -32.79 12.01 27.53
C ILE A 467 -31.39 11.66 28.03
N ILE A 468 -30.44 11.48 27.11
CA ILE A 468 -29.05 11.15 27.46
C ILE A 468 -28.43 12.25 28.28
N GLN A 469 -28.71 13.52 27.98
CA GLN A 469 -28.23 14.65 28.78
C GLN A 469 -28.83 14.60 30.18
N LEU A 470 -30.13 14.33 30.33
CA LEU A 470 -30.77 14.17 31.64
C LEU A 470 -30.18 13.01 32.45
N ILE A 471 -29.78 11.90 31.77
CA ILE A 471 -29.08 10.78 32.42
C ILE A 471 -27.70 11.24 32.89
N PHE A 472 -26.93 11.93 32.06
CA PHE A 472 -25.57 12.39 32.39
C PHE A 472 -25.59 13.43 33.51
N ASP A 473 -26.62 14.30 33.55
CA ASP A 473 -26.85 15.27 34.59
C ASP A 473 -27.38 14.64 35.91
N GLY A 474 -27.65 13.32 35.89
CA GLY A 474 -28.20 12.59 37.06
C GLY A 474 -29.64 12.96 37.42
N ARG A 475 -30.39 13.59 36.51
CA ARG A 475 -31.76 14.08 36.73
C ARG A 475 -32.85 13.03 36.57
N ILE A 476 -32.53 11.93 35.86
CA ILE A 476 -33.40 10.74 35.68
C ILE A 476 -32.65 9.47 36.02
N GLY A 477 -33.38 8.50 36.61
CA GLY A 477 -32.84 7.18 36.88
C GLY A 477 -32.87 6.31 35.63
N THR A 478 -31.90 5.42 35.53
CA THR A 478 -31.83 4.40 34.46
C THR A 478 -32.01 3.01 35.05
N ILE A 479 -32.61 2.11 34.29
CA ILE A 479 -32.75 0.68 34.61
C ILE A 479 -32.20 -0.09 33.44
N GLU A 480 -31.41 -1.13 33.72
CA GLU A 480 -30.80 -1.96 32.71
C GLU A 480 -31.59 -3.25 32.54
N ASP A 481 -32.06 -3.53 31.31
CA ASP A 481 -32.67 -4.79 30.97
C ASP A 481 -31.61 -5.89 30.91
N ARG A 482 -31.80 -6.98 31.65
CA ARG A 482 -30.84 -8.10 31.70
C ARG A 482 -30.86 -8.98 30.45
N ASP A 483 -31.88 -8.88 29.63
CA ASP A 483 -32.06 -9.65 28.41
C ASP A 483 -31.44 -8.95 27.17
N ASP A 484 -30.94 -7.71 27.35
CA ASP A 484 -30.30 -6.93 26.28
C ASP A 484 -28.96 -6.36 26.78
N TYR A 485 -28.17 -5.71 25.93
CA TYR A 485 -26.88 -5.13 26.28
C TYR A 485 -26.68 -3.74 25.71
N GLY A 486 -25.77 -2.98 26.31
CA GLY A 486 -25.31 -1.70 25.82
C GLY A 486 -26.40 -0.61 25.79
N TYR A 487 -26.45 0.17 24.71
CA TYR A 487 -27.35 1.33 24.62
C TYR A 487 -28.83 0.96 24.67
N MET A 488 -29.21 -0.20 24.08
CA MET A 488 -30.61 -0.62 24.05
C MET A 488 -31.07 -1.26 25.35
N SER A 489 -30.16 -1.72 26.22
CA SER A 489 -30.54 -2.24 27.55
C SER A 489 -30.99 -1.14 28.51
N VAL A 490 -30.65 0.13 28.23
CA VAL A 490 -30.95 1.26 29.12
C VAL A 490 -32.40 1.69 28.93
N HIS A 491 -33.21 1.51 29.98
CA HIS A 491 -34.64 1.87 30.05
C HIS A 491 -34.88 3.05 30.98
N VAL A 492 -35.80 3.91 30.59
CA VAL A 492 -36.16 5.17 31.31
C VAL A 492 -37.67 5.39 31.28
N SER A 493 -38.19 6.17 32.25
CA SER A 493 -39.61 6.50 32.34
C SER A 493 -39.97 7.72 31.49
N PRO A 494 -40.83 7.58 30.44
CA PRO A 494 -41.33 8.72 29.69
C PRO A 494 -42.14 9.71 30.52
N ALA A 495 -42.80 9.24 31.60
CA ALA A 495 -43.55 10.10 32.52
C ALA A 495 -42.63 11.03 33.32
N GLU A 496 -41.54 10.48 33.87
CA GLU A 496 -40.51 11.25 34.57
C GLU A 496 -39.84 12.28 33.65
N ILE A 497 -39.46 11.88 32.45
CA ILE A 497 -38.88 12.75 31.43
C ILE A 497 -39.84 13.91 31.12
N ARG A 498 -41.12 13.61 30.90
CA ARG A 498 -42.11 14.68 30.67
C ARG A 498 -42.28 15.58 31.84
N GLY A 499 -42.31 15.08 33.06
CA GLY A 499 -42.37 15.87 34.28
C GLY A 499 -41.23 16.87 34.37
N ILE A 500 -40.00 16.44 34.03
CA ILE A 500 -38.83 17.28 34.10
C ILE A 500 -38.79 18.31 32.97
N LEU A 501 -39.07 17.90 31.73
CA LEU A 501 -38.94 18.77 30.55
C LEU A 501 -40.14 19.72 30.40
N TYR A 502 -41.34 19.31 30.85
CA TYR A 502 -42.58 20.04 30.63
C TYR A 502 -43.35 20.42 31.88
N GLY A 503 -42.92 19.96 33.07
CA GLY A 503 -43.64 20.17 34.35
C GLY A 503 -43.82 21.61 34.79
N SER A 504 -43.06 22.55 34.21
CA SER A 504 -43.19 24.00 34.48
C SER A 504 -44.09 24.72 33.48
N ARG A 505 -44.77 24.03 32.58
CA ARG A 505 -45.64 24.66 31.56
C ARG A 505 -47.00 25.05 32.14
N THR A 506 -47.37 26.30 32.00
CA THR A 506 -48.63 26.87 32.47
C THR A 506 -49.78 26.80 31.45
N GLY A 507 -49.59 26.12 30.29
CA GLY A 507 -50.59 26.09 29.23
C GLY A 507 -50.50 24.85 28.34
N LEU A 508 -51.50 24.68 27.48
CA LEU A 508 -51.63 23.65 26.48
C LEU A 508 -51.19 24.17 25.10
N SER A 509 -50.48 23.37 24.33
CA SER A 509 -50.30 23.65 22.88
C SER A 509 -51.63 23.61 22.15
N LEU A 510 -51.75 24.22 20.98
CA LEU A 510 -53.00 24.22 20.19
C LEU A 510 -53.48 22.79 19.88
N GLN A 511 -52.57 21.83 19.76
CA GLN A 511 -52.92 20.44 19.55
C GLN A 511 -53.44 19.77 20.82
N GLU A 512 -52.81 20.02 21.98
CA GLU A 512 -53.26 19.52 23.27
C GLU A 512 -54.59 20.15 23.67
N ALA A 513 -54.79 21.44 23.38
CA ALA A 513 -56.06 22.14 23.59
C ALA A 513 -57.19 21.52 22.72
N ALA A 514 -56.88 21.14 21.46
CA ALA A 514 -57.83 20.46 20.58
C ALA A 514 -58.19 19.04 21.11
N GLU A 515 -57.19 18.29 21.59
CA GLU A 515 -57.38 16.96 22.17
C GLU A 515 -58.21 17.03 23.48
N GLN A 516 -57.91 18.02 24.35
CA GLN A 516 -58.56 18.24 25.62
C GLN A 516 -60.04 18.66 25.45
N THR A 517 -60.35 19.49 24.47
CA THR A 517 -61.67 20.02 24.24
C THR A 517 -62.53 19.11 23.36
N GLY A 518 -61.91 18.21 22.59
CA GLY A 518 -62.58 17.43 21.54
C GLY A 518 -62.87 18.26 20.27
N TRP A 519 -62.37 19.48 20.22
CA TRP A 519 -62.57 20.36 19.05
C TRP A 519 -61.53 20.11 17.97
N GLY A 520 -61.88 20.38 16.71
CA GLY A 520 -60.93 20.30 15.63
C GLY A 520 -59.78 21.31 15.79
N ARG A 521 -58.53 20.93 15.48
CA ARG A 521 -57.35 21.80 15.55
C ARG A 521 -57.54 23.13 14.79
N ASN A 522 -58.25 23.08 13.65
CA ASN A 522 -58.54 24.27 12.85
C ASN A 522 -59.42 25.26 13.61
N LEU A 523 -60.35 24.76 14.43
CA LEU A 523 -61.19 25.63 15.27
C LEU A 523 -60.35 26.31 16.35
N ILE A 524 -59.50 25.57 17.09
CA ILE A 524 -58.62 26.18 18.07
C ILE A 524 -57.69 27.22 17.43
N THR A 525 -57.14 26.92 16.24
CA THR A 525 -56.30 27.87 15.49
C THR A 525 -57.07 29.14 15.09
N PHE A 526 -58.33 28.98 14.65
CA PHE A 526 -59.21 30.10 14.33
C PHE A 526 -59.53 30.97 15.56
N LEU A 527 -59.86 30.36 16.71
CA LEU A 527 -60.15 31.07 17.96
C LEU A 527 -58.96 31.89 18.45
N VAL A 528 -57.74 31.33 18.32
CA VAL A 528 -56.52 32.03 18.69
C VAL A 528 -56.21 33.19 17.71
N ASN A 529 -56.40 32.98 16.41
CA ASN A 529 -56.15 34.02 15.40
C ASN A 529 -57.15 35.19 15.49
N GLU A 530 -58.41 34.90 15.82
CA GLU A 530 -59.45 35.91 16.03
C GLU A 530 -59.39 36.58 17.41
N SER A 531 -58.34 36.24 18.24
CA SER A 531 -58.16 36.78 19.59
C SER A 531 -59.35 36.46 20.53
N LEU A 532 -60.15 35.45 20.23
CA LEU A 532 -61.23 34.99 21.03
C LEU A 532 -60.77 34.04 22.15
N LEU A 533 -59.63 33.42 21.93
CA LEU A 533 -58.98 32.56 22.92
C LEU A 533 -57.58 33.13 23.20
N PRO A 534 -57.39 33.74 24.38
CA PRO A 534 -56.10 34.26 24.78
C PRO A 534 -55.01 33.20 24.74
N PHE A 535 -53.83 33.58 24.28
CA PHE A 535 -52.67 32.68 24.21
C PHE A 535 -51.41 33.39 24.63
N GLU A 536 -50.44 32.61 25.10
CA GLU A 536 -49.07 33.06 25.37
C GLU A 536 -48.12 32.45 24.34
N VAL A 537 -47.06 33.20 23.99
CA VAL A 537 -46.03 32.68 23.13
C VAL A 537 -44.89 32.22 24.02
N VAL A 538 -44.73 30.89 24.15
CA VAL A 538 -43.68 30.28 24.97
C VAL A 538 -42.68 29.57 24.10
N GLU A 539 -41.38 29.66 24.42
CA GLU A 539 -40.35 28.87 23.76
C GLU A 539 -40.43 27.41 24.22
N ASN A 540 -40.54 26.49 23.26
CA ASN A 540 -40.52 25.06 23.57
C ASN A 540 -39.13 24.67 24.13
N PRO A 541 -39.02 24.13 25.33
CA PRO A 541 -37.74 23.84 25.98
C PRO A 541 -36.90 22.78 25.23
N VAL A 542 -37.53 21.99 24.39
CA VAL A 542 -36.88 20.92 23.63
C VAL A 542 -36.51 21.36 22.21
N THR A 543 -37.48 21.94 21.46
CA THR A 543 -37.27 22.30 20.05
C THR A 543 -36.72 23.71 19.86
N ARG A 544 -36.72 24.54 20.91
CA ARG A 544 -36.35 25.96 20.90
C ARG A 544 -37.20 26.81 19.94
N LEU A 545 -38.34 26.28 19.50
CA LEU A 545 -39.28 27.00 18.64
C LEU A 545 -40.33 27.69 19.48
N LYS A 546 -40.72 28.91 19.06
CA LYS A 546 -41.83 29.63 19.68
C LYS A 546 -43.15 28.93 19.40
N GLN A 547 -43.88 28.62 20.43
CA GLN A 547 -45.21 27.94 20.38
C GLN A 547 -46.27 28.84 21.03
N ARG A 548 -47.46 28.83 20.46
CA ARG A 548 -48.63 29.43 21.06
C ARG A 548 -49.24 28.46 22.07
N MET A 549 -49.36 28.87 23.28
CA MET A 549 -49.93 28.09 24.39
C MET A 549 -51.21 28.73 24.89
N VAL A 550 -52.22 27.91 25.18
CA VAL A 550 -53.52 28.32 25.69
C VAL A 550 -53.65 27.80 27.08
N THR A 551 -54.02 28.63 28.07
CA THR A 551 -54.24 28.18 29.46
C THR A 551 -55.57 27.45 29.61
N LEU A 552 -55.68 26.56 30.58
CA LEU A 552 -56.96 25.88 30.93
C LEU A 552 -58.03 26.89 31.33
N GLU A 553 -57.61 27.95 32.00
CA GLU A 553 -58.47 29.04 32.43
C GLU A 553 -59.06 29.80 31.22
N SER A 554 -58.25 30.11 30.23
CA SER A 554 -58.71 30.73 28.95
C SER A 554 -59.74 29.86 28.23
N LEU A 555 -59.53 28.54 28.21
CA LEU A 555 -60.48 27.61 27.62
C LEU A 555 -61.79 27.54 28.40
N HIS A 556 -61.72 27.56 29.71
CA HIS A 556 -62.88 27.52 30.59
C HIS A 556 -63.71 28.83 30.45
N ASP A 557 -63.06 29.96 30.45
CA ASP A 557 -63.72 31.29 30.28
C ASP A 557 -64.33 31.44 28.88
N PHE A 558 -63.67 30.89 27.86
CA PHE A 558 -64.27 30.85 26.52
C PHE A 558 -65.55 29.99 26.53
N LYS A 559 -65.55 28.80 27.14
CA LYS A 559 -66.72 27.92 27.24
C LYS A 559 -67.85 28.49 28.06
N LYS A 560 -67.55 29.41 29.03
CA LYS A 560 -68.58 30.13 29.76
C LYS A 560 -69.34 31.14 28.91
N LYS A 561 -68.65 31.74 27.90
CA LYS A 561 -69.22 32.85 27.08
C LYS A 561 -69.78 32.35 25.76
N TYR A 562 -69.18 31.30 25.20
CA TYR A 562 -69.45 30.89 23.81
C TYR A 562 -69.74 29.38 23.71
N VAL A 563 -70.46 29.04 22.68
CA VAL A 563 -70.75 27.64 22.25
C VAL A 563 -70.31 27.49 20.79
N VAL A 564 -69.61 26.40 20.50
CA VAL A 564 -69.14 26.10 19.15
C VAL A 564 -70.00 24.97 18.53
N VAL A 565 -70.04 24.88 17.21
CA VAL A 565 -70.81 23.85 16.48
C VAL A 565 -70.41 22.44 16.93
N ASP A 566 -69.14 22.24 17.24
CA ASP A 566 -68.64 20.92 17.64
C ASP A 566 -69.24 20.47 18.97
N ASP A 567 -69.56 21.34 19.93
CA ASP A 567 -70.25 21.04 21.16
C ASP A 567 -71.75 20.66 20.92
N LEU A 568 -72.32 21.19 19.84
CA LEU A 568 -73.72 20.98 19.49
C LEU A 568 -73.98 19.73 18.65
N MET A 569 -72.92 19.20 17.99
CA MET A 569 -73.05 18.02 17.11
C MET A 569 -73.59 16.78 17.85
N GLU A 570 -73.20 16.61 19.09
CA GLU A 570 -73.63 15.47 19.93
C GLU A 570 -75.04 15.63 20.40
N ILE A 571 -75.46 16.86 20.65
CA ILE A 571 -76.83 17.23 21.08
C ILE A 571 -77.86 16.98 19.98
N PHE A 572 -77.54 17.44 18.79
CA PHE A 572 -78.39 17.41 17.61
C PHE A 572 -78.21 16.13 16.78
N LYS A 573 -77.25 15.25 17.13
CA LYS A 573 -76.99 13.97 16.45
C LYS A 573 -76.87 14.13 14.90
N GLY A 574 -76.31 15.21 14.42
CA GLY A 574 -76.19 15.55 13.01
C GLY A 574 -74.78 15.95 12.57
N ASN A 575 -74.55 16.06 11.27
CA ASN A 575 -73.31 16.62 10.76
C ASN A 575 -73.27 18.16 10.96
N ARG A 576 -72.08 18.77 10.80
CA ARG A 576 -71.88 20.21 11.03
C ARG A 576 -72.87 21.12 10.26
N ASN A 577 -73.29 20.74 9.06
CA ASN A 577 -74.20 21.54 8.23
C ASN A 577 -75.65 21.42 8.74
N ASP A 578 -76.03 20.24 9.16
CA ASP A 578 -77.37 20.01 9.73
C ASP A 578 -77.57 20.76 11.06
N VAL A 579 -76.53 20.73 11.91
CA VAL A 579 -76.54 21.48 13.18
C VAL A 579 -76.58 22.98 12.93
N LYS A 580 -75.84 23.52 11.97
CA LYS A 580 -75.90 24.95 11.60
C LYS A 580 -77.28 25.35 11.11
N LYS A 581 -77.94 24.50 10.33
CA LYS A 581 -79.30 24.76 9.84
C LYS A 581 -80.31 24.76 11.03
N GLN A 582 -80.25 23.75 11.87
CA GLN A 582 -81.16 23.66 13.04
C GLN A 582 -81.02 24.82 14.02
N ILE A 583 -79.77 25.31 14.26
CA ILE A 583 -79.52 26.52 15.08
C ILE A 583 -80.06 27.78 14.39
N SER A 584 -79.90 27.87 13.06
CA SER A 584 -80.46 29.00 12.29
C SER A 584 -81.99 28.98 12.32
N ASP A 585 -82.64 27.80 12.24
CA ASP A 585 -84.10 27.64 12.32
C ASP A 585 -84.63 28.02 13.72
N LEU A 586 -83.84 27.98 14.76
CA LEU A 586 -84.16 28.50 16.09
C LEU A 586 -83.97 30.02 16.21
N GLY A 587 -83.60 30.70 15.13
CA GLY A 587 -83.40 32.17 15.12
C GLY A 587 -82.11 32.64 15.70
N ILE A 588 -81.15 31.76 15.98
CA ILE A 588 -79.86 32.09 16.65
C ILE A 588 -78.81 32.37 15.62
N ASN A 589 -78.25 33.61 15.66
CA ASN A 589 -77.22 34.01 14.74
C ASN A 589 -75.82 33.82 15.31
N PRO A 590 -74.83 33.42 14.48
CA PRO A 590 -73.46 33.29 14.93
C PRO A 590 -72.84 34.68 15.22
N VAL A 591 -72.13 34.79 16.33
CA VAL A 591 -71.35 35.99 16.71
C VAL A 591 -70.15 36.18 15.80
N ARG A 592 -69.54 35.04 15.41
CA ARG A 592 -68.42 34.99 14.47
C ARG A 592 -68.50 33.78 13.56
N HIS A 593 -68.10 33.98 12.31
CA HIS A 593 -67.93 32.89 11.35
C HIS A 593 -66.71 33.14 10.47
N ASP A 594 -66.09 32.04 10.01
CA ASP A 594 -65.02 32.10 9.03
C ASP A 594 -65.51 31.76 7.60
N ARG A 595 -64.60 31.91 6.61
CA ARG A 595 -64.83 31.51 5.20
C ARG A 595 -64.97 30.00 5.00
N ILE A 596 -64.54 29.20 5.97
CA ILE A 596 -64.57 27.72 5.95
C ILE A 596 -65.85 27.21 6.66
N GLY A 597 -66.69 28.12 7.20
CA GLY A 597 -67.96 27.75 7.83
C GLY A 597 -67.87 27.37 9.30
N LEU A 598 -66.80 27.74 10.01
CA LEU A 598 -66.74 27.66 11.48
C LEU A 598 -67.69 28.76 12.07
N ARG A 599 -68.57 28.40 12.99
CA ARG A 599 -69.49 29.31 13.63
C ARG A 599 -69.40 29.23 15.14
N ILE A 600 -69.46 30.39 15.80
CA ILE A 600 -69.44 30.55 17.27
C ILE A 600 -70.68 31.32 17.65
N TYR A 601 -71.33 30.91 18.70
CA TYR A 601 -72.58 31.46 19.21
C TYR A 601 -72.38 31.97 20.61
N ASN A 602 -73.09 33.04 21.03
CA ASN A 602 -73.12 33.41 22.44
C ASN A 602 -73.88 32.32 23.21
N ARG A 603 -73.37 32.01 24.38
CA ARG A 603 -74.01 31.08 25.27
C ARG A 603 -75.33 31.63 25.81
N SER A 604 -75.46 32.97 25.99
CA SER A 604 -76.67 33.65 26.41
C SER A 604 -77.83 33.53 25.45
N ASP A 605 -77.53 33.33 24.14
CA ASP A 605 -78.55 33.26 23.10
C ASP A 605 -79.06 31.87 22.90
N MET A 606 -78.50 30.89 23.62
CA MET A 606 -78.92 29.47 23.54
C MET A 606 -80.11 29.18 24.46
N PRO A 607 -81.09 28.40 23.96
CA PRO A 607 -82.24 27.93 24.77
C PRO A 607 -81.74 27.11 26.00
N GLU A 608 -82.41 27.26 27.13
CA GLU A 608 -82.03 26.59 28.38
C GLU A 608 -81.83 25.08 28.25
N TRP A 609 -82.68 24.40 27.41
CA TRP A 609 -82.51 22.98 27.20
C TRP A 609 -81.22 22.57 26.51
N ILE A 610 -80.62 23.42 25.63
CA ILE A 610 -79.35 23.23 25.01
C ILE A 610 -78.24 23.41 26.07
N ILE A 611 -78.34 24.47 26.85
CA ILE A 611 -77.40 24.75 27.93
C ILE A 611 -77.41 23.63 28.99
N TYR A 612 -78.60 23.13 29.32
CA TYR A 612 -78.75 22.01 30.26
C TYR A 612 -78.02 20.75 29.70
N ARG A 613 -78.17 20.45 28.42
CA ARG A 613 -77.48 19.29 27.80
C ARG A 613 -75.95 19.47 27.69
N ILE A 614 -75.48 20.64 27.40
CA ILE A 614 -74.02 20.94 27.36
C ILE A 614 -73.39 20.73 28.75
N ASN A 615 -74.11 21.06 29.80
CA ASN A 615 -73.60 20.99 31.19
C ASN A 615 -73.75 19.60 31.85
N ARG A 616 -74.26 18.56 31.16
CA ARG A 616 -74.31 17.22 31.73
C ARG A 616 -72.93 16.59 31.86
N PRO A 617 -72.67 15.85 32.96
CA PRO A 617 -71.32 15.26 33.23
C PRO A 617 -70.77 14.35 32.12
N SER A 618 -71.60 13.75 31.30
CA SER A 618 -71.23 12.93 30.15
C SER A 618 -70.50 13.74 29.05
N PHE A 619 -70.58 15.07 29.11
CA PHE A 619 -69.92 16.00 28.18
C PHE A 619 -68.60 16.58 28.70
N CYS A 620 -68.30 16.49 29.97
CA CYS A 620 -67.14 17.13 30.59
C CYS A 620 -65.95 16.18 30.88
N GLU A 621 -66.17 14.87 30.91
CA GLU A 621 -65.11 13.90 31.24
C GLU A 621 -64.97 12.85 30.16
N LYS A 622 -64.18 13.13 29.10
CA LYS A 622 -63.46 12.05 28.43
C LYS A 622 -62.34 11.62 29.34
N PRO A 623 -62.23 10.35 29.71
CA PRO A 623 -61.13 9.88 30.54
C PRO A 623 -59.82 10.21 29.84
N PRO A 624 -58.76 10.48 30.63
CA PRO A 624 -57.44 10.71 30.06
C PRO A 624 -57.08 9.54 29.15
N PHE A 625 -56.73 9.86 27.91
CA PHE A 625 -56.41 8.91 26.86
C PHE A 625 -55.52 7.79 27.39
N ARG A 626 -55.99 6.54 27.36
CA ARG A 626 -55.13 5.36 27.43
C ARG A 626 -54.39 5.25 26.12
N TYR A 627 -53.09 5.49 26.18
CA TYR A 627 -52.18 5.23 25.05
C TYR A 627 -52.27 3.73 24.71
N ARG A 628 -52.58 3.41 23.46
CA ARG A 628 -52.25 2.14 22.82
C ARG A 628 -50.87 2.22 22.21
#